data_b224660f8fce45efdd6cd4ed5aeab0ce
#
_entry.id   b224660f8fce45efdd6cd4ed5aeab0ce
#
_cell.length_a   1.000
_cell.length_b   1.000
_cell.length_c   1.000
_cell.angle_alpha   90.00
_cell.angle_beta   90.00
_cell.angle_gamma   90.00
#
_symmetry.space_group_name_H-M   'P 1'
#
loop_
_entity.id
_entity.type
_entity.pdbx_description
1 polymer ?
#
loop_
_entity_poly.entity_id
_entity_poly.type
_entity_poly.pdbx_seq_one_letter_code
_entity_poly.pdbx_strand_id
1 'polypeptide(L)'
;MKRTISAMRGKGSLSHNRRDFIAENVDSSRTPLNVEYRNEDIRAVYHELFDDALARYNEKQTRKDRVIDDYYEKIRTGKQEKLFEELIIQIGNKDDMNASSENGQLARQMLDEYMQSFQQRNPALRVFSAHLHMDEATPHLHIDFIPFTTGSKRGLETRVSLKKALEALGFTGGTKSHTELNQWIESEKQALASIMARHDIEWEQKGTHEEHLSVLDYKKQERSKEVAALENHIDTLQEQTAVAATALSEKQEQLDDIAPILKNAEKFVRKYDDPERLLPEAGMLESGKAFREKKALPILGKLLKYARSLFRENTELKVRVQKLEKENTAFKSANWNHTHETVRLKMENQELHKAKDKLDALVGRIGNDVLQKLLSETPKEQPKHKEKSL
;
A
#
# COMPACT_ATOMS: atom_id res chain seq x y z
N MET A 1 9.68 19.66 6.09
CA MET A 1 9.34 18.25 5.69
C MET A 1 9.98 17.92 4.35
N LYS A 2 10.07 16.61 3.96
CA LYS A 2 10.65 16.21 2.66
C LYS A 2 9.57 15.69 1.72
N ARG A 3 9.61 16.10 0.43
CA ARG A 3 8.66 15.65 -0.61
C ARG A 3 9.38 15.47 -1.95
N THR A 4 8.92 14.51 -2.73
CA THR A 4 9.42 14.30 -4.10
C THR A 4 8.78 15.28 -5.06
N ILE A 5 9.44 15.53 -6.21
CA ILE A 5 8.87 16.21 -7.36
C ILE A 5 8.79 15.22 -8.52
N SER A 6 7.60 15.03 -9.07
CA SER A 6 7.38 14.35 -10.33
C SER A 6 7.17 15.40 -11.42
N ALA A 7 7.96 15.36 -12.50
CA ALA A 7 7.75 16.15 -13.68
C ALA A 7 7.97 15.27 -14.90
N MET A 8 6.97 15.14 -15.76
CA MET A 8 6.98 14.21 -16.86
C MET A 8 6.33 14.78 -18.11
N ARG A 9 6.76 14.28 -19.27
CA ARG A 9 6.07 14.56 -20.53
C ARG A 9 4.74 13.82 -20.58
N GLY A 10 3.65 14.56 -20.71
CA GLY A 10 2.31 14.00 -20.82
C GLY A 10 2.00 13.48 -22.23
N LYS A 11 0.84 12.89 -22.38
CA LYS A 11 0.30 12.37 -23.65
C LYS A 11 -0.46 13.43 -24.47
N GLY A 12 -0.79 14.58 -23.85
CA GLY A 12 -1.54 15.66 -24.49
C GLY A 12 -3.01 15.37 -24.66
N SER A 13 -3.69 14.88 -23.62
CA SER A 13 -5.12 14.63 -23.64
C SER A 13 -5.93 15.86 -23.21
N LEU A 14 -6.16 16.79 -24.11
CA LEU A 14 -6.90 18.04 -23.83
C LEU A 14 -8.30 17.78 -23.25
N SER A 15 -8.99 16.76 -23.72
CA SER A 15 -10.33 16.40 -23.20
C SER A 15 -10.27 15.91 -21.75
N HIS A 16 -9.19 15.24 -21.33
CA HIS A 16 -8.96 14.89 -19.93
C HIS A 16 -8.63 16.15 -19.09
N ASN A 17 -7.74 16.99 -19.60
CA ASN A 17 -7.29 18.19 -18.89
C ASN A 17 -8.44 19.18 -18.65
N ARG A 18 -9.36 19.29 -19.60
CA ARG A 18 -10.58 20.16 -19.53
C ARG A 18 -11.75 19.52 -18.79
N ARG A 19 -11.64 18.22 -18.41
CA ARG A 19 -12.78 17.46 -17.87
C ARG A 19 -13.98 17.36 -18.82
N ASP A 20 -13.71 17.26 -20.15
CA ASP A 20 -14.76 16.98 -21.14
C ASP A 20 -15.41 15.61 -20.91
N PHE A 21 -14.72 14.73 -20.18
CA PHE A 21 -15.24 13.47 -19.64
C PHE A 21 -14.67 13.19 -18.26
N ILE A 22 -15.43 12.44 -17.45
CA ILE A 22 -15.01 12.04 -16.09
C ILE A 22 -14.37 10.65 -16.18
N ALA A 23 -13.06 10.57 -15.88
CA ALA A 23 -12.35 9.31 -15.77
C ALA A 23 -12.66 8.63 -14.41
N GLU A 24 -12.46 7.32 -14.32
CA GLU A 24 -12.77 6.51 -13.13
C GLU A 24 -12.03 6.96 -11.84
N ASN A 25 -10.87 7.58 -11.99
CA ASN A 25 -10.04 8.08 -10.88
C ASN A 25 -10.37 9.53 -10.47
N VAL A 26 -11.37 10.15 -11.09
CA VAL A 26 -11.79 11.54 -10.83
C VAL A 26 -12.95 11.54 -9.83
N ASP A 27 -12.80 12.30 -8.77
CA ASP A 27 -13.87 12.61 -7.84
C ASP A 27 -14.61 13.87 -8.30
N SER A 28 -15.74 13.68 -8.97
CA SER A 28 -16.54 14.77 -9.56
C SER A 28 -17.03 15.79 -8.54
N SER A 29 -17.15 15.43 -7.26
CA SER A 29 -17.54 16.36 -6.20
C SER A 29 -16.46 17.43 -5.94
N ARG A 30 -15.20 17.13 -6.26
CA ARG A 30 -14.04 18.00 -6.11
C ARG A 30 -13.65 18.74 -7.40
N THR A 31 -14.24 18.41 -8.54
CA THR A 31 -13.96 19.11 -9.82
C THR A 31 -14.10 20.63 -9.73
N PRO A 32 -15.04 21.22 -8.95
CA PRO A 32 -15.08 22.66 -8.74
C PRO A 32 -13.85 23.28 -8.05
N LEU A 33 -12.97 22.46 -7.46
CA LEU A 33 -11.71 22.91 -6.85
C LEU A 33 -10.55 22.99 -7.85
N ASN A 34 -10.74 22.46 -9.06
CA ASN A 34 -9.74 22.56 -10.13
C ASN A 34 -9.57 24.03 -10.53
N VAL A 35 -8.38 24.38 -11.02
CA VAL A 35 -8.10 25.73 -11.51
C VAL A 35 -7.77 25.67 -12.98
N GLU A 36 -8.47 26.45 -13.78
CA GLU A 36 -8.17 26.68 -15.18
C GLU A 36 -7.40 27.99 -15.30
N TYR A 37 -6.13 27.93 -15.69
CA TYR A 37 -5.28 29.11 -15.90
C TYR A 37 -5.38 29.60 -17.35
N ARG A 38 -5.53 28.69 -18.28
CA ARG A 38 -5.62 28.97 -19.71
C ARG A 38 -6.35 27.85 -20.44
N ASN A 39 -7.16 28.22 -21.41
CA ASN A 39 -7.93 27.29 -22.24
C ASN A 39 -8.24 27.94 -23.60
N GLU A 40 -7.23 28.08 -24.44
CA GLU A 40 -7.33 28.72 -25.76
C GLU A 40 -7.50 27.63 -26.84
N ASP A 41 -8.12 28.01 -27.95
CA ASP A 41 -8.17 27.15 -29.13
C ASP A 41 -6.79 27.05 -29.78
N ILE A 42 -6.28 25.82 -29.88
CA ILE A 42 -4.95 25.56 -30.41
C ILE A 42 -4.77 26.07 -31.86
N ARG A 43 -5.83 26.03 -32.69
CA ARG A 43 -5.74 26.53 -34.06
C ARG A 43 -5.57 28.03 -34.09
N ALA A 44 -6.32 28.74 -33.24
CA ALA A 44 -6.18 30.19 -33.09
C ALA A 44 -4.77 30.58 -32.66
N VAL A 45 -4.17 29.84 -31.71
CA VAL A 45 -2.78 30.08 -31.27
C VAL A 45 -1.76 29.76 -32.40
N TYR A 46 -2.04 28.74 -33.24
CA TYR A 46 -1.20 28.51 -34.42
C TYR A 46 -1.23 29.68 -35.43
N HIS A 47 -2.42 30.25 -35.68
CA HIS A 47 -2.55 31.43 -36.51
C HIS A 47 -1.79 32.63 -35.92
N GLU A 48 -1.94 32.87 -34.61
CA GLU A 48 -1.20 33.93 -33.91
C GLU A 48 0.33 33.78 -34.08
N LEU A 49 0.85 32.57 -33.94
CA LEU A 49 2.31 32.34 -33.94
C LEU A 49 2.94 32.27 -35.33
N PHE A 50 2.21 31.76 -36.32
CA PHE A 50 2.86 31.29 -37.54
C PHE A 50 2.35 31.94 -38.83
N ASP A 51 1.21 32.62 -38.90
CA ASP A 51 0.62 33.14 -40.13
C ASP A 51 1.54 34.11 -40.84
N ASP A 52 2.18 35.04 -40.12
CA ASP A 52 3.12 35.97 -40.70
C ASP A 52 4.33 35.27 -41.34
N ALA A 53 4.86 34.25 -40.68
CA ALA A 53 5.99 33.48 -41.20
C ALA A 53 5.54 32.58 -42.35
N LEU A 54 4.32 32.10 -42.34
CA LEU A 54 3.72 31.31 -43.40
C LEU A 54 3.51 32.15 -44.68
N ALA A 55 2.96 33.35 -44.54
CA ALA A 55 2.82 34.28 -45.66
C ALA A 55 4.15 34.56 -46.32
N ARG A 56 5.16 35.00 -45.52
CA ARG A 56 6.52 35.23 -46.03
C ARG A 56 7.18 34.01 -46.67
N TYR A 57 6.89 32.81 -46.16
CA TYR A 57 7.39 31.58 -46.77
C TYR A 57 6.73 31.31 -48.11
N ASN A 58 5.39 31.43 -48.21
CA ASN A 58 4.61 31.13 -49.40
C ASN A 58 4.94 32.12 -50.54
N GLU A 59 5.12 33.42 -50.27
CA GLU A 59 5.54 34.42 -51.24
C GLU A 59 6.84 34.04 -51.99
N LYS A 60 7.75 33.32 -51.35
CA LYS A 60 9.02 32.86 -51.92
C LYS A 60 8.89 31.57 -52.74
N GLN A 61 7.70 30.92 -52.75
CA GLN A 61 7.54 29.66 -53.44
C GLN A 61 7.16 29.88 -54.93
N THR A 62 7.94 29.30 -55.80
CA THR A 62 7.68 29.29 -57.25
C THR A 62 6.88 28.04 -57.67
N ARG A 63 6.88 27.02 -56.84
CA ARG A 63 6.23 25.72 -57.04
C ARG A 63 5.00 25.59 -56.14
N LYS A 64 3.83 25.27 -56.78
CA LYS A 64 2.55 25.10 -56.03
C LYS A 64 2.58 23.98 -54.98
N ASP A 65 3.33 22.90 -55.22
CA ASP A 65 3.48 21.79 -54.31
C ASP A 65 4.26 22.11 -53.03
N ARG A 66 4.90 23.30 -52.94
CA ARG A 66 5.63 23.80 -51.79
C ARG A 66 4.86 24.85 -51.00
N VAL A 67 3.75 25.35 -51.56
CA VAL A 67 2.85 26.25 -50.82
C VAL A 67 2.17 25.50 -49.70
N ILE A 68 2.08 26.11 -48.55
CA ILE A 68 1.41 25.55 -47.38
C ILE A 68 0.15 26.36 -47.14
N ASP A 69 -1.01 25.72 -47.27
CA ASP A 69 -2.28 26.40 -47.09
C ASP A 69 -2.63 26.60 -45.60
N ASP A 70 -2.35 25.60 -44.77
CA ASP A 70 -2.59 25.62 -43.32
C ASP A 70 -1.41 24.97 -42.59
N TYR A 71 -0.73 25.75 -41.73
CA TYR A 71 0.45 25.27 -41.02
C TYR A 71 0.07 24.30 -39.89
N TYR A 72 -1.08 24.48 -39.22
CA TYR A 72 -1.58 23.53 -38.24
C TYR A 72 -1.81 22.15 -38.86
N GLU A 73 -2.54 22.09 -39.99
CA GLU A 73 -2.77 20.86 -40.71
C GLU A 73 -1.51 20.19 -41.22
N LYS A 74 -0.53 20.99 -41.64
CA LYS A 74 0.79 20.48 -42.03
C LYS A 74 1.49 19.76 -40.88
N ILE A 75 1.49 20.35 -39.68
CA ILE A 75 2.09 19.71 -38.49
C ILE A 75 1.25 18.50 -38.06
N ARG A 76 -0.07 18.62 -38.01
CA ARG A 76 -0.99 17.55 -37.63
C ARG A 76 -0.82 16.28 -38.47
N THR A 77 -0.67 16.44 -39.77
CA THR A 77 -0.48 15.33 -40.71
C THR A 77 0.99 14.90 -40.89
N GLY A 78 1.90 15.71 -40.39
CA GLY A 78 3.34 15.45 -40.40
C GLY A 78 3.74 14.37 -39.38
N LYS A 79 4.98 13.83 -39.52
CA LYS A 79 5.53 12.82 -38.61
C LYS A 79 6.76 13.32 -37.83
N GLN A 80 7.21 14.54 -38.08
CA GLN A 80 8.47 15.06 -37.52
C GLN A 80 8.27 15.83 -36.22
N GLU A 81 7.22 16.65 -36.16
CA GLU A 81 6.90 17.49 -35.00
C GLU A 81 5.50 17.14 -34.49
N LYS A 82 5.28 17.32 -33.18
CA LYS A 82 3.96 17.24 -32.59
C LYS A 82 3.27 18.60 -32.65
N LEU A 83 1.95 18.63 -32.64
CA LEU A 83 1.19 19.87 -32.56
C LEU A 83 1.52 20.67 -31.31
N PHE A 84 1.68 19.97 -30.19
CA PHE A 84 2.03 20.56 -28.88
C PHE A 84 2.70 19.52 -28.00
N GLU A 85 3.23 19.96 -26.89
CA GLU A 85 3.79 19.14 -25.82
C GLU A 85 3.05 19.43 -24.53
N GLU A 86 3.06 18.45 -23.64
CA GLU A 86 2.47 18.55 -22.32
C GLU A 86 3.53 18.29 -21.25
N LEU A 87 3.56 19.14 -20.22
CA LEU A 87 4.26 18.89 -18.96
C LEU A 87 3.22 18.60 -17.88
N ILE A 88 3.38 17.45 -17.20
CA ILE A 88 2.64 17.14 -15.98
C ILE A 88 3.61 17.29 -14.83
N ILE A 89 3.24 18.10 -13.81
CA ILE A 89 4.09 18.34 -12.65
C ILE A 89 3.30 18.20 -11.35
N GLN A 90 3.90 17.53 -10.33
CA GLN A 90 3.28 17.14 -9.09
C GLN A 90 4.30 17.17 -7.96
N ILE A 91 3.83 17.47 -6.73
CA ILE A 91 4.59 17.38 -5.49
C ILE A 91 4.08 16.18 -4.69
N GLY A 92 5.01 15.31 -4.24
CA GLY A 92 4.69 14.13 -3.43
C GLY A 92 3.82 13.11 -4.16
N ASN A 93 3.03 12.38 -3.39
CA ASN A 93 2.12 11.33 -3.86
C ASN A 93 0.82 11.30 -3.03
N LYS A 94 -0.07 10.32 -3.32
CA LYS A 94 -1.37 10.19 -2.64
C LYS A 94 -1.29 9.98 -1.12
N ASP A 95 -0.16 9.47 -0.60
CA ASP A 95 -0.01 9.14 0.81
C ASP A 95 0.48 10.33 1.64
N ASP A 96 1.21 11.26 1.01
CA ASP A 96 1.85 12.39 1.68
C ASP A 96 1.34 13.78 1.24
N MET A 97 0.71 13.89 0.05
CA MET A 97 0.13 15.11 -0.53
C MET A 97 -1.27 14.84 -1.11
N ASN A 98 -2.11 14.10 -0.38
CA ASN A 98 -3.47 13.80 -0.82
C ASN A 98 -4.28 15.10 -1.04
N ALA A 99 -4.98 15.20 -2.18
CA ALA A 99 -5.71 16.41 -2.57
C ALA A 99 -6.79 16.86 -1.57
N SER A 100 -7.33 15.93 -0.75
CA SER A 100 -8.33 16.24 0.28
C SER A 100 -7.71 16.65 1.63
N SER A 101 -6.39 16.62 1.77
CA SER A 101 -5.69 16.95 3.02
C SER A 101 -5.18 18.39 3.05
N GLU A 102 -4.77 18.86 4.22
CA GLU A 102 -4.07 20.15 4.37
C GLU A 102 -2.78 20.21 3.55
N ASN A 103 -2.04 19.10 3.49
CA ASN A 103 -0.85 19.00 2.66
C ASN A 103 -1.18 19.11 1.16
N GLY A 104 -2.34 18.59 0.73
CA GLY A 104 -2.83 18.77 -0.64
C GLY A 104 -3.16 20.23 -0.95
N GLN A 105 -3.73 20.97 -0.01
CA GLN A 105 -3.96 22.42 -0.18
C GLN A 105 -2.64 23.20 -0.25
N LEU A 106 -1.63 22.80 0.53
CA LEU A 106 -0.30 23.37 0.46
C LEU A 106 0.37 23.07 -0.89
N ALA A 107 0.24 21.83 -1.41
CA ALA A 107 0.71 21.49 -2.75
C ALA A 107 0.03 22.33 -3.84
N ARG A 108 -1.30 22.57 -3.73
CA ARG A 108 -2.04 23.45 -4.61
C ARG A 108 -1.45 24.86 -4.63
N GLN A 109 -1.17 25.45 -3.47
CA GLN A 109 -0.59 26.80 -3.40
C GLN A 109 0.77 26.90 -4.08
N MET A 110 1.64 25.91 -3.86
CA MET A 110 2.97 25.86 -4.49
C MET A 110 2.89 25.65 -5.99
N LEU A 111 1.98 24.81 -6.47
CA LEU A 111 1.75 24.57 -7.89
C LEU A 111 1.11 25.80 -8.58
N ASP A 112 0.25 26.53 -7.90
CA ASP A 112 -0.30 27.81 -8.36
C ASP A 112 0.82 28.84 -8.56
N GLU A 113 1.67 29.04 -7.56
CA GLU A 113 2.82 29.94 -7.63
C GLU A 113 3.79 29.55 -8.76
N TYR A 114 4.02 28.25 -8.94
CA TYR A 114 4.85 27.73 -10.04
C TYR A 114 4.26 28.09 -11.40
N MET A 115 2.95 27.90 -11.59
CA MET A 115 2.28 28.18 -12.86
C MET A 115 2.32 29.65 -13.23
N GLN A 116 2.14 30.57 -12.28
CA GLN A 116 2.14 32.02 -12.52
C GLN A 116 3.43 32.51 -13.19
N SER A 117 4.58 31.90 -12.90
CA SER A 117 5.87 32.28 -13.46
C SER A 117 6.31 31.40 -14.66
N PHE A 118 5.56 30.36 -15.01
CA PHE A 118 5.96 29.38 -16.02
C PHE A 118 6.22 30.00 -17.41
N GLN A 119 5.30 30.83 -17.92
CA GLN A 119 5.42 31.44 -19.24
C GLN A 119 6.63 32.42 -19.32
N GLN A 120 6.93 33.13 -18.23
CA GLN A 120 8.07 34.04 -18.16
C GLN A 120 9.41 33.29 -18.21
N ARG A 121 9.49 32.13 -17.52
CA ARG A 121 10.70 31.29 -17.59
C ARG A 121 10.84 30.60 -18.93
N ASN A 122 9.73 30.38 -19.65
CA ASN A 122 9.67 29.59 -20.87
C ASN A 122 9.10 30.38 -22.06
N PRO A 123 9.72 31.50 -22.49
CA PRO A 123 9.15 32.38 -23.54
C PRO A 123 9.04 31.70 -24.91
N ALA A 124 9.83 30.66 -25.19
CA ALA A 124 9.78 29.88 -26.44
C ALA A 124 8.75 28.71 -26.40
N LEU A 125 8.02 28.56 -25.27
CA LEU A 125 7.00 27.55 -25.08
C LEU A 125 5.66 28.25 -24.85
N ARG A 126 4.89 28.50 -25.93
CA ARG A 126 3.59 29.22 -25.85
C ARG A 126 2.55 28.34 -25.22
N VAL A 127 2.22 28.60 -23.94
CA VAL A 127 1.16 27.88 -23.22
C VAL A 127 -0.20 28.29 -23.79
N PHE A 128 -1.05 27.32 -24.14
CA PHE A 128 -2.39 27.54 -24.63
C PHE A 128 -3.46 26.85 -23.77
N SER A 129 -3.09 25.84 -22.98
CA SER A 129 -3.97 25.16 -22.06
C SER A 129 -3.19 24.84 -20.79
N ALA A 130 -3.74 25.16 -19.62
CA ALA A 130 -3.12 24.85 -18.33
C ALA A 130 -4.19 24.66 -17.26
N HIS A 131 -4.15 23.52 -16.56
CA HIS A 131 -5.13 23.12 -15.58
C HIS A 131 -4.45 22.52 -14.34
N LEU A 132 -4.88 22.94 -13.16
CA LEU A 132 -4.51 22.32 -11.88
C LEU A 132 -5.68 21.41 -11.44
N HIS A 133 -5.42 20.14 -11.32
CA HIS A 133 -6.41 19.16 -10.89
C HIS A 133 -6.31 18.93 -9.38
N MET A 134 -7.45 19.11 -8.69
CA MET A 134 -7.67 18.82 -7.28
C MET A 134 -8.64 17.65 -7.06
N ASP A 135 -9.21 17.15 -8.13
CA ASP A 135 -10.25 16.11 -8.15
C ASP A 135 -9.72 14.69 -8.37
N GLU A 136 -8.40 14.52 -8.37
CA GLU A 136 -7.72 13.23 -8.35
C GLU A 136 -7.02 13.00 -7.00
N ALA A 137 -6.28 11.89 -6.87
CA ALA A 137 -5.66 11.52 -5.60
C ALA A 137 -4.63 12.52 -5.08
N THR A 138 -3.87 13.16 -5.99
CA THR A 138 -2.80 14.11 -5.67
C THR A 138 -2.92 15.35 -6.55
N PRO A 139 -2.76 16.58 -6.02
CA PRO A 139 -2.74 17.80 -6.83
C PRO A 139 -1.64 17.76 -7.89
N HIS A 140 -1.97 18.08 -9.14
CA HIS A 140 -1.01 18.13 -10.22
C HIS A 140 -1.44 19.12 -11.31
N LEU A 141 -0.43 19.67 -12.01
CA LEU A 141 -0.63 20.59 -13.13
C LEU A 141 -0.46 19.86 -14.45
N HIS A 142 -1.36 20.12 -15.37
CA HIS A 142 -1.23 19.86 -16.79
C HIS A 142 -0.93 21.18 -17.52
N ILE A 143 0.18 21.27 -18.21
CA ILE A 143 0.61 22.47 -18.94
C ILE A 143 0.86 22.08 -20.40
N ASP A 144 -0.06 22.45 -21.28
CA ASP A 144 0.02 22.21 -22.71
C ASP A 144 0.58 23.44 -23.43
N PHE A 145 1.64 23.25 -24.23
CA PHE A 145 2.32 24.36 -24.88
C PHE A 145 2.78 24.00 -26.29
N ILE A 146 2.85 25.02 -27.16
CA ILE A 146 3.44 24.95 -28.50
C ILE A 146 4.89 25.43 -28.42
N PRO A 147 5.89 24.53 -28.61
CA PRO A 147 7.28 24.91 -28.67
C PRO A 147 7.60 25.52 -30.01
N PHE A 148 8.10 26.75 -30.04
CA PHE A 148 8.43 27.41 -31.31
C PHE A 148 9.81 28.03 -31.29
N THR A 149 10.35 28.25 -32.47
CA THR A 149 11.63 28.94 -32.71
C THR A 149 11.48 29.95 -33.82
N THR A 150 12.24 31.03 -33.75
CA THR A 150 12.32 32.09 -34.79
C THR A 150 13.66 32.09 -35.47
N GLY A 151 13.80 32.79 -36.59
CA GLY A 151 15.05 32.93 -37.31
C GLY A 151 15.56 31.67 -38.00
N SER A 152 14.67 30.71 -38.31
CA SER A 152 15.03 29.49 -39.01
C SER A 152 15.41 29.77 -40.47
N LYS A 153 16.57 29.26 -40.89
CA LYS A 153 17.07 29.44 -42.30
C LYS A 153 16.38 28.49 -43.31
N ARG A 154 15.74 27.43 -42.86
CA ARG A 154 15.06 26.43 -43.70
C ARG A 154 13.59 26.30 -43.28
N GLY A 155 12.68 26.27 -44.25
CA GLY A 155 11.24 26.23 -43.99
C GLY A 155 10.69 27.60 -43.53
N LEU A 156 9.70 27.61 -42.67
CA LEU A 156 9.20 28.82 -42.08
C LEU A 156 10.24 29.44 -41.14
N GLU A 157 10.34 30.76 -41.15
CA GLU A 157 11.23 31.50 -40.24
C GLU A 157 10.86 31.29 -38.78
N THR A 158 9.57 31.40 -38.48
CA THR A 158 8.98 30.95 -37.18
C THR A 158 8.28 29.62 -37.41
N ARG A 159 8.64 28.61 -36.62
CA ARG A 159 8.14 27.26 -36.80
C ARG A 159 8.09 26.46 -35.50
N VAL A 160 7.31 25.41 -35.46
CA VAL A 160 7.27 24.43 -34.36
C VAL A 160 8.63 23.71 -34.31
N SER A 161 9.26 23.68 -33.15
CA SER A 161 10.41 22.82 -32.86
C SER A 161 10.72 22.79 -31.38
N LEU A 162 10.44 21.66 -30.69
CA LEU A 162 10.80 21.51 -29.29
C LEU A 162 12.30 21.64 -29.06
N LYS A 163 13.10 20.94 -29.84
CA LYS A 163 14.57 20.99 -29.69
C LYS A 163 15.10 22.41 -29.79
N LYS A 164 14.71 23.19 -30.83
CA LYS A 164 15.20 24.55 -31.03
C LYS A 164 14.64 25.54 -29.99
N ALA A 165 13.42 25.34 -29.52
CA ALA A 165 12.86 26.13 -28.43
C ALA A 165 13.68 25.94 -27.15
N LEU A 166 14.02 24.70 -26.80
CA LEU A 166 14.84 24.39 -25.62
C LEU A 166 16.29 24.84 -25.76
N GLU A 167 16.89 24.72 -26.95
CA GLU A 167 18.22 25.30 -27.25
C GLU A 167 18.24 26.82 -27.05
N ALA A 168 17.18 27.52 -27.45
CA ALA A 168 17.05 28.98 -27.26
C ALA A 168 16.91 29.36 -25.76
N LEU A 169 16.41 28.44 -24.91
CA LEU A 169 16.37 28.58 -23.47
C LEU A 169 17.69 28.18 -22.78
N GLY A 170 18.73 27.76 -23.54
CA GLY A 170 20.06 27.40 -23.03
C GLY A 170 20.28 25.91 -22.81
N PHE A 171 19.32 25.04 -23.15
CA PHE A 171 19.45 23.59 -23.00
C PHE A 171 19.98 22.95 -24.29
N THR A 172 21.25 22.57 -24.29
CA THR A 172 21.93 22.13 -25.52
C THR A 172 22.03 20.61 -25.67
N GLY A 173 21.56 19.86 -24.70
CA GLY A 173 21.69 18.42 -24.71
C GLY A 173 23.13 17.93 -24.52
N GLY A 174 23.44 16.74 -24.97
CA GLY A 174 24.78 16.17 -24.90
C GLY A 174 24.84 14.67 -25.11
N THR A 175 24.12 13.90 -24.31
CA THR A 175 24.10 12.44 -24.39
C THR A 175 22.66 11.91 -24.55
N LYS A 176 22.49 10.59 -24.78
CA LYS A 176 21.17 9.96 -24.86
C LYS A 176 20.35 10.10 -23.58
N SER A 177 21.01 10.14 -22.42
CA SER A 177 20.39 10.32 -21.12
C SER A 177 20.30 11.79 -20.67
N HIS A 178 21.00 12.70 -21.32
CA HIS A 178 21.07 14.12 -20.96
C HIS A 178 20.71 14.98 -22.16
N THR A 179 19.47 14.81 -22.62
CA THR A 179 18.87 15.52 -23.74
C THR A 179 18.47 16.94 -23.34
N GLU A 180 18.19 17.80 -24.31
CA GLU A 180 17.66 19.14 -24.11
C GLU A 180 16.40 19.09 -23.23
N LEU A 181 15.52 18.12 -23.51
CA LEU A 181 14.26 17.92 -22.74
C LEU A 181 14.54 17.52 -21.29
N ASN A 182 15.46 16.58 -21.04
CA ASN A 182 15.77 16.15 -19.68
C ASN A 182 16.42 17.28 -18.86
N GLN A 183 17.30 18.09 -19.47
CA GLN A 183 17.89 19.27 -18.84
C GLN A 183 16.83 20.31 -18.48
N TRP A 184 15.88 20.56 -19.38
CA TRP A 184 14.76 21.47 -19.14
C TRP A 184 13.84 20.98 -18.02
N ILE A 185 13.43 19.70 -18.04
CA ILE A 185 12.59 19.09 -16.98
C ILE A 185 13.30 19.22 -15.63
N GLU A 186 14.60 18.98 -15.57
CA GLU A 186 15.35 19.12 -14.32
C GLU A 186 15.38 20.58 -13.85
N SER A 187 15.54 21.54 -14.75
CA SER A 187 15.46 22.97 -14.46
C SER A 187 14.07 23.36 -13.91
N GLU A 188 12.99 22.83 -14.47
CA GLU A 188 11.63 23.08 -13.99
C GLU A 188 11.38 22.43 -12.61
N LYS A 189 11.96 21.26 -12.34
CA LYS A 189 11.96 20.68 -10.97
C LYS A 189 12.71 21.57 -9.97
N GLN A 190 13.84 22.15 -10.36
CA GLN A 190 14.59 23.09 -9.51
C GLN A 190 13.79 24.37 -9.24
N ALA A 191 13.06 24.88 -10.24
CA ALA A 191 12.18 26.03 -10.06
C ALA A 191 11.07 25.72 -9.04
N LEU A 192 10.44 24.56 -9.13
CA LEU A 192 9.44 24.11 -8.16
C LEU A 192 10.06 23.84 -6.78
N ALA A 193 11.24 23.24 -6.71
CA ALA A 193 11.97 23.01 -5.46
C ALA A 193 12.28 24.31 -4.72
N SER A 194 12.60 25.39 -5.47
CA SER A 194 12.84 26.71 -4.89
C SER A 194 11.55 27.32 -4.28
N ILE A 195 10.39 27.03 -4.86
CA ILE A 195 9.08 27.40 -4.29
C ILE A 195 8.82 26.57 -3.03
N MET A 196 9.00 25.24 -3.09
CA MET A 196 8.82 24.35 -1.95
C MET A 196 9.67 24.75 -0.74
N ALA A 197 10.92 25.17 -0.99
CA ALA A 197 11.82 25.63 0.08
C ALA A 197 11.28 26.87 0.80
N ARG A 198 10.56 27.78 0.14
CA ARG A 198 9.89 28.93 0.79
C ARG A 198 8.70 28.52 1.68
N HIS A 199 8.19 27.32 1.47
CA HIS A 199 7.14 26.70 2.28
C HIS A 199 7.67 25.64 3.27
N ASP A 200 8.98 25.70 3.62
CA ASP A 200 9.66 24.77 4.53
C ASP A 200 9.58 23.29 4.11
N ILE A 201 9.53 23.05 2.78
CA ILE A 201 9.53 21.71 2.20
C ILE A 201 10.81 21.52 1.39
N GLU A 202 11.59 20.51 1.78
CA GLU A 202 12.81 20.09 1.10
C GLU A 202 12.49 19.11 -0.03
N TRP A 203 13.07 19.29 -1.20
CA TRP A 203 12.96 18.33 -2.29
C TRP A 203 13.73 17.05 -1.99
N GLU A 204 13.03 15.93 -1.92
CA GLU A 204 13.61 14.59 -1.79
C GLU A 204 13.91 13.99 -3.16
N GLN A 205 15.21 13.82 -3.46
CA GLN A 205 15.65 13.15 -4.68
C GLN A 205 15.93 11.67 -4.38
N LYS A 206 15.00 10.78 -4.73
CA LYS A 206 15.14 9.33 -4.46
C LYS A 206 16.20 8.65 -5.34
N GLY A 207 16.68 9.30 -6.40
CA GLY A 207 17.66 8.74 -7.33
C GLY A 207 17.18 7.50 -8.11
N THR A 208 15.94 7.11 -7.94
CA THR A 208 15.31 6.01 -8.66
C THR A 208 14.60 6.56 -9.89
N HIS A 209 14.96 6.06 -11.07
CA HIS A 209 14.11 6.19 -12.26
C HIS A 209 13.02 5.11 -12.15
N GLU A 210 11.99 5.36 -11.35
CA GLU A 210 10.80 4.53 -11.41
C GLU A 210 10.16 4.76 -12.79
N GLU A 211 10.08 3.71 -13.61
CA GLU A 211 9.30 3.77 -14.84
C GLU A 211 7.85 4.13 -14.47
N HIS A 212 7.34 5.20 -15.09
CA HIS A 212 5.93 5.52 -14.93
C HIS A 212 5.09 4.40 -15.54
N LEU A 213 4.57 3.57 -14.66
CA LEU A 213 3.61 2.54 -15.04
C LEU A 213 2.38 3.20 -15.70
N SER A 214 1.84 2.57 -16.71
CA SER A 214 0.53 3.00 -17.21
C SER A 214 -0.49 2.90 -16.07
N VAL A 215 -1.57 3.68 -16.11
CA VAL A 215 -2.66 3.61 -15.12
C VAL A 215 -3.16 2.18 -14.94
N LEU A 216 -3.20 1.39 -16.03
CA LEU A 216 -3.58 -0.02 -16.01
C LEU A 216 -2.55 -0.89 -15.28
N ASP A 217 -1.26 -0.68 -15.52
CA ASP A 217 -0.19 -1.45 -14.89
C ASP A 217 -0.06 -1.10 -13.40
N TYR A 218 -0.24 0.18 -13.04
CA TYR A 218 -0.32 0.61 -11.65
C TYR A 218 -1.50 -0.03 -10.91
N LYS A 219 -2.72 0.02 -11.50
CA LYS A 219 -3.91 -0.65 -10.94
C LYS A 219 -3.70 -2.16 -10.81
N LYS A 220 -3.05 -2.80 -11.80
CA LYS A 220 -2.73 -4.23 -11.76
C LYS A 220 -1.76 -4.55 -10.61
N GLN A 221 -0.74 -3.72 -10.42
CA GLN A 221 0.23 -3.89 -9.34
C GLN A 221 -0.41 -3.70 -7.95
N GLU A 222 -1.25 -2.68 -7.76
CA GLU A 222 -1.96 -2.45 -6.50
C GLU A 222 -2.93 -3.60 -6.21
N ARG A 223 -3.72 -4.04 -7.19
CA ARG A 223 -4.60 -5.21 -7.02
C ARG A 223 -3.84 -6.51 -6.73
N SER A 224 -2.66 -6.69 -7.29
CA SER A 224 -1.81 -7.85 -6.97
C SER A 224 -1.36 -7.84 -5.50
N LYS A 225 -1.06 -6.65 -4.94
CA LYS A 225 -0.74 -6.49 -3.51
C LYS A 225 -1.95 -6.78 -2.61
N GLU A 226 -3.14 -6.29 -3.02
CA GLU A 226 -4.39 -6.57 -2.29
C GLU A 226 -4.72 -8.06 -2.29
N VAL A 227 -4.58 -8.73 -3.44
CA VAL A 227 -4.80 -10.18 -3.57
C VAL A 227 -3.84 -10.95 -2.66
N ALA A 228 -2.55 -10.62 -2.69
CA ALA A 228 -1.56 -11.27 -1.82
C ALA A 228 -1.85 -11.05 -0.32
N ALA A 229 -2.33 -9.87 0.07
CA ALA A 229 -2.74 -9.60 1.44
C ALA A 229 -3.98 -10.39 1.86
N LEU A 230 -4.97 -10.54 0.96
CA LEU A 230 -6.16 -11.35 1.19
C LEU A 230 -5.84 -12.84 1.26
N GLU A 231 -4.95 -13.34 0.40
CA GLU A 231 -4.48 -14.74 0.44
C GLU A 231 -3.82 -15.05 1.79
N ASN A 232 -2.91 -14.20 2.28
CA ASN A 232 -2.30 -14.36 3.59
C ASN A 232 -3.34 -14.33 4.73
N HIS A 233 -4.39 -13.52 4.60
CA HIS A 233 -5.47 -13.47 5.59
C HIS A 233 -6.33 -14.75 5.57
N ILE A 234 -6.62 -15.29 4.37
CA ILE A 234 -7.33 -16.57 4.20
C ILE A 234 -6.53 -17.70 4.84
N ASP A 235 -5.22 -17.78 4.60
CA ASP A 235 -4.36 -18.80 5.20
C ASP A 235 -4.39 -18.73 6.74
N THR A 236 -4.34 -17.52 7.30
CA THR A 236 -4.44 -17.31 8.75
C THR A 236 -5.79 -17.77 9.31
N LEU A 237 -6.89 -17.47 8.62
CA LEU A 237 -8.22 -17.89 9.02
C LEU A 237 -8.40 -19.41 8.91
N GLN A 238 -7.82 -20.04 7.88
CA GLN A 238 -7.85 -21.50 7.73
C GLN A 238 -7.10 -22.20 8.88
N GLU A 239 -5.93 -21.69 9.26
CA GLU A 239 -5.16 -22.19 10.41
C GLU A 239 -5.94 -22.06 11.73
N GLN A 240 -6.56 -20.90 11.96
CA GLN A 240 -7.42 -20.68 13.14
C GLN A 240 -8.63 -21.62 13.15
N THR A 241 -9.24 -21.85 11.99
CA THR A 241 -10.40 -22.76 11.86
C THR A 241 -9.99 -24.21 12.14
N ALA A 242 -8.84 -24.66 11.67
CA ALA A 242 -8.31 -25.98 11.94
C ALA A 242 -8.04 -26.20 13.44
N VAL A 243 -7.44 -25.20 14.11
CA VAL A 243 -7.21 -25.24 15.57
C VAL A 243 -8.52 -25.30 16.34
N ALA A 244 -9.51 -24.50 15.95
CA ALA A 244 -10.83 -24.49 16.58
C ALA A 244 -11.58 -25.83 16.38
N ALA A 245 -11.49 -26.43 15.20
CA ALA A 245 -12.08 -27.73 14.90
C ALA A 245 -11.47 -28.85 15.75
N THR A 246 -10.14 -28.84 15.93
CA THR A 246 -9.45 -29.81 16.79
C THR A 246 -9.90 -29.66 18.26
N ALA A 247 -9.95 -28.42 18.76
CA ALA A 247 -10.42 -28.15 20.12
C ALA A 247 -11.89 -28.55 20.34
N LEU A 248 -12.74 -28.37 19.33
CA LEU A 248 -14.13 -28.79 19.36
C LEU A 248 -14.25 -30.33 19.42
N SER A 249 -13.47 -31.05 18.62
CA SER A 249 -13.42 -32.51 18.61
C SER A 249 -12.98 -33.07 19.97
N GLU A 250 -11.93 -32.49 20.57
CA GLU A 250 -11.49 -32.88 21.91
C GLU A 250 -12.56 -32.65 23.00
N LYS A 251 -13.32 -31.57 22.91
CA LYS A 251 -14.41 -31.27 23.81
C LYS A 251 -15.60 -32.23 23.65
N GLN A 252 -15.88 -32.60 22.40
CA GLN A 252 -16.93 -33.59 22.13
C GLN A 252 -16.56 -34.95 22.68
N GLU A 253 -15.32 -35.41 22.52
CA GLU A 253 -14.80 -36.64 23.08
C GLU A 253 -14.91 -36.66 24.63
N GLN A 254 -14.55 -35.52 25.28
CA GLN A 254 -14.71 -35.38 26.73
C GLN A 254 -16.16 -35.45 27.17
N LEU A 255 -17.12 -34.92 26.41
CA LEU A 255 -18.55 -35.02 26.69
C LEU A 255 -19.07 -36.44 26.53
N ASP A 256 -18.64 -37.15 25.50
CA ASP A 256 -19.04 -38.51 25.24
C ASP A 256 -18.52 -39.47 26.33
N ASP A 257 -17.34 -39.22 26.89
CA ASP A 257 -16.79 -39.95 28.03
C ASP A 257 -17.59 -39.72 29.33
N ILE A 258 -18.07 -38.51 29.55
CA ILE A 258 -18.83 -38.14 30.78
C ILE A 258 -20.30 -38.58 30.71
N ALA A 259 -20.90 -38.63 29.51
CA ALA A 259 -22.32 -38.95 29.33
C ALA A 259 -22.76 -40.29 29.97
N PRO A 260 -22.02 -41.42 29.84
CA PRO A 260 -22.38 -42.66 30.51
C PRO A 260 -22.27 -42.56 32.03
N ILE A 261 -21.32 -41.78 32.54
CA ILE A 261 -21.12 -41.56 33.98
C ILE A 261 -22.34 -40.80 34.57
N LEU A 262 -22.78 -39.74 33.90
CA LEU A 262 -23.97 -38.98 34.28
C LEU A 262 -25.24 -39.85 34.26
N LYS A 263 -25.42 -40.64 33.20
CA LYS A 263 -26.56 -41.56 33.06
C LYS A 263 -26.60 -42.62 34.19
N ASN A 264 -25.44 -43.11 34.61
CA ASN A 264 -25.34 -44.04 35.74
C ASN A 264 -25.60 -43.34 37.07
N ALA A 265 -25.14 -42.10 37.26
CA ALA A 265 -25.44 -41.29 38.44
C ALA A 265 -26.94 -40.98 38.57
N GLU A 266 -27.60 -40.61 37.45
CA GLU A 266 -29.06 -40.40 37.43
C GLU A 266 -29.85 -41.66 37.82
N LYS A 267 -29.46 -42.83 37.26
CA LYS A 267 -30.09 -44.10 37.65
C LYS A 267 -29.92 -44.42 39.14
N PHE A 268 -28.74 -44.07 39.68
CA PHE A 268 -28.46 -44.25 41.08
C PHE A 268 -29.32 -43.32 41.94
N VAL A 269 -29.36 -42.00 41.60
CA VAL A 269 -30.20 -41.03 42.31
C VAL A 269 -31.66 -41.46 42.31
N ARG A 270 -32.23 -41.80 41.15
CA ARG A 270 -33.65 -42.31 41.07
C ARG A 270 -33.93 -43.55 41.95
N LYS A 271 -32.91 -44.39 42.11
CA LYS A 271 -33.06 -45.58 42.95
C LYS A 271 -33.16 -45.25 44.45
N TYR A 272 -32.57 -44.15 44.89
CA TYR A 272 -32.45 -43.73 46.27
C TYR A 272 -33.23 -42.42 46.58
N ASP A 273 -34.04 -41.95 45.66
CA ASP A 273 -34.77 -40.70 45.74
C ASP A 273 -36.04 -40.79 46.65
N ASP A 274 -36.49 -42.01 46.92
CA ASP A 274 -37.63 -42.23 47.74
C ASP A 274 -37.23 -42.96 49.05
N PRO A 275 -37.12 -42.22 50.18
CA PRO A 275 -36.76 -42.81 51.47
C PRO A 275 -37.76 -43.92 51.98
N GLU A 276 -39.03 -43.85 51.60
CA GLU A 276 -40.03 -44.84 52.00
C GLU A 276 -39.81 -46.16 51.28
N ARG A 277 -39.32 -46.16 50.07
CA ARG A 277 -38.89 -47.38 49.35
C ARG A 277 -37.61 -48.01 49.88
N LEU A 278 -36.76 -47.23 50.54
CA LEU A 278 -35.50 -47.71 51.10
C LEU A 278 -35.67 -48.41 52.45
N LEU A 279 -36.62 -47.93 53.25
CA LEU A 279 -36.93 -48.50 54.57
C LEU A 279 -38.20 -49.35 54.47
N PRO A 280 -38.10 -50.69 54.57
CA PRO A 280 -39.27 -51.54 54.57
C PRO A 280 -40.10 -51.30 55.83
N GLU A 281 -41.40 -51.42 55.69
CA GLU A 281 -42.32 -51.31 56.84
C GLU A 281 -42.00 -52.33 57.92
N ALA A 282 -42.24 -51.96 59.19
CA ALA A 282 -42.09 -52.86 60.31
C ALA A 282 -43.25 -53.88 60.26
N GLY A 283 -42.96 -55.14 60.45
CA GLY A 283 -44.00 -56.17 60.55
C GLY A 283 -44.87 -55.97 61.81
N MET A 284 -46.14 -56.32 61.72
CA MET A 284 -47.15 -56.11 62.76
C MET A 284 -46.76 -56.61 64.16
N LEU A 285 -45.86 -57.60 64.28
CA LEU A 285 -45.30 -58.17 65.47
C LEU A 285 -43.82 -58.03 65.63
N GLU A 286 -43.17 -57.17 64.83
CA GLU A 286 -41.75 -56.99 64.84
C GLU A 286 -41.33 -55.96 65.89
N SER A 287 -40.46 -56.37 66.83
CA SER A 287 -39.95 -55.41 67.81
C SER A 287 -39.04 -54.33 67.17
N GLY A 288 -39.07 -53.11 67.70
CA GLY A 288 -38.24 -52.02 67.22
C GLY A 288 -36.77 -52.38 67.22
N LYS A 289 -36.31 -53.27 68.14
CA LYS A 289 -34.92 -53.77 68.14
C LYS A 289 -34.68 -54.69 66.94
N ALA A 290 -35.58 -55.61 66.63
CA ALA A 290 -35.43 -56.49 65.46
C ALA A 290 -35.46 -55.74 64.13
N PHE A 291 -36.37 -54.78 63.97
CA PHE A 291 -36.40 -53.88 62.79
C PHE A 291 -35.10 -53.14 62.61
N ARG A 292 -34.62 -52.54 63.69
CA ARG A 292 -33.35 -51.82 63.68
C ARG A 292 -32.17 -52.68 63.21
N GLU A 293 -31.98 -53.85 63.81
CA GLU A 293 -30.86 -54.75 63.60
C GLU A 293 -30.93 -55.45 62.24
N LYS A 294 -32.11 -55.90 61.82
CA LYS A 294 -32.25 -56.71 60.61
C LYS A 294 -32.54 -55.92 59.36
N LYS A 295 -33.17 -54.77 59.48
CA LYS A 295 -33.58 -53.97 58.32
C LYS A 295 -32.88 -52.62 58.23
N ALA A 296 -32.96 -51.76 59.26
CA ALA A 296 -32.41 -50.35 59.15
C ALA A 296 -30.90 -50.27 59.17
N LEU A 297 -30.20 -50.97 60.09
CA LEU A 297 -28.72 -50.91 60.16
C LEU A 297 -28.02 -51.45 58.93
N PRO A 298 -28.48 -52.57 58.28
CA PRO A 298 -27.82 -52.99 57.00
C PRO A 298 -27.96 -51.99 55.89
N ILE A 299 -29.09 -51.30 55.79
CA ILE A 299 -29.30 -50.26 54.74
C ILE A 299 -28.45 -49.04 55.04
N LEU A 300 -28.48 -48.57 56.30
CA LEU A 300 -27.63 -47.44 56.73
C LEU A 300 -26.13 -47.73 56.52
N GLY A 301 -25.71 -48.96 56.86
CA GLY A 301 -24.36 -49.43 56.63
C GLY A 301 -23.94 -49.40 55.16
N LYS A 302 -24.82 -49.80 54.25
CA LYS A 302 -24.57 -49.69 52.78
C LYS A 302 -24.50 -48.23 52.31
N LEU A 303 -25.38 -47.35 52.77
CA LEU A 303 -25.41 -45.95 52.47
C LEU A 303 -24.15 -45.25 52.97
N LEU A 304 -23.73 -45.51 54.21
CA LEU A 304 -22.48 -44.96 54.76
C LEU A 304 -21.22 -45.43 54.00
N LYS A 305 -21.20 -46.71 53.64
CA LYS A 305 -20.10 -47.26 52.85
C LYS A 305 -19.98 -46.52 51.47
N TYR A 306 -21.11 -46.32 50.82
CA TYR A 306 -21.22 -45.64 49.56
C TYR A 306 -20.85 -44.14 49.69
N ALA A 307 -21.39 -43.45 50.68
CA ALA A 307 -21.04 -42.06 50.96
C ALA A 307 -19.53 -41.86 51.18
N ARG A 308 -18.89 -42.77 51.90
CA ARG A 308 -17.43 -42.75 52.13
C ARG A 308 -16.65 -42.97 50.83
N SER A 309 -17.13 -43.86 49.94
CA SER A 309 -16.49 -44.06 48.62
C SER A 309 -16.59 -42.80 47.78
N LEU A 310 -17.80 -42.22 47.67
CA LEU A 310 -18.01 -40.95 46.93
C LEU A 310 -17.18 -39.81 47.47
N PHE A 311 -17.06 -39.69 48.79
CA PHE A 311 -16.26 -38.66 49.41
C PHE A 311 -14.76 -38.80 49.05
N ARG A 312 -14.27 -40.05 49.07
CA ARG A 312 -12.88 -40.33 48.68
C ARG A 312 -12.64 -39.99 47.19
N GLU A 313 -13.49 -40.50 46.31
CA GLU A 313 -13.41 -40.25 44.88
C GLU A 313 -13.49 -38.73 44.56
N ASN A 314 -14.39 -38.01 45.20
CA ASN A 314 -14.52 -36.57 45.04
C ASN A 314 -13.25 -35.83 45.49
N THR A 315 -12.64 -36.28 46.59
CA THR A 315 -11.40 -35.69 47.08
C THR A 315 -10.26 -35.96 46.10
N GLU A 316 -10.12 -37.15 45.57
CA GLU A 316 -9.11 -37.52 44.56
C GLU A 316 -9.32 -36.75 43.26
N LEU A 317 -10.56 -36.60 42.77
CA LEU A 317 -10.91 -35.81 41.61
C LEU A 317 -10.57 -34.32 41.80
N LYS A 318 -10.85 -33.73 42.96
CA LYS A 318 -10.48 -32.34 43.26
C LYS A 318 -8.99 -32.12 43.20
N VAL A 319 -8.18 -33.02 43.73
CA VAL A 319 -6.73 -32.95 43.67
C VAL A 319 -6.23 -33.06 42.22
N ARG A 320 -6.85 -33.96 41.42
CA ARG A 320 -6.51 -34.14 40.01
C ARG A 320 -6.87 -32.91 39.18
N VAL A 321 -8.04 -32.29 39.40
CA VAL A 321 -8.46 -31.06 38.74
C VAL A 321 -7.48 -29.93 39.04
N GLN A 322 -7.11 -29.71 40.31
CA GLN A 322 -6.15 -28.71 40.70
C GLN A 322 -4.78 -28.90 40.03
N LYS A 323 -4.34 -30.15 39.90
CA LYS A 323 -3.08 -30.48 39.22
C LYS A 323 -3.19 -30.15 37.74
N LEU A 324 -4.28 -30.58 37.06
CA LEU A 324 -4.51 -30.30 35.65
C LEU A 324 -4.66 -28.81 35.33
N GLU A 325 -5.27 -28.03 36.22
CA GLU A 325 -5.37 -26.57 36.11
C GLU A 325 -4.01 -25.91 36.17
N LYS A 326 -3.12 -26.33 37.05
CA LYS A 326 -1.75 -25.84 37.11
C LYS A 326 -0.96 -26.20 35.87
N GLU A 327 -1.06 -27.45 35.39
CA GLU A 327 -0.41 -27.89 34.15
C GLU A 327 -0.93 -27.12 32.94
N ASN A 328 -2.24 -26.87 32.84
CA ASN A 328 -2.86 -26.09 31.76
C ASN A 328 -2.38 -24.62 31.78
N THR A 329 -2.27 -24.02 32.98
CA THR A 329 -1.76 -22.66 33.13
C THR A 329 -0.29 -22.55 32.68
N ALA A 330 0.53 -23.50 33.08
CA ALA A 330 1.93 -23.56 32.67
C ALA A 330 2.06 -23.77 31.14
N PHE A 331 1.23 -24.66 30.57
CA PHE A 331 1.19 -24.90 29.14
C PHE A 331 0.76 -23.67 28.33
N LYS A 332 -0.29 -22.96 28.80
CA LYS A 332 -0.73 -21.69 28.18
C LYS A 332 0.37 -20.64 28.18
N SER A 333 1.10 -20.50 29.28
CA SER A 333 2.24 -19.55 29.37
C SER A 333 3.38 -19.94 28.43
N ALA A 334 3.72 -21.22 28.35
CA ALA A 334 4.75 -21.70 27.42
C ALA A 334 4.34 -21.50 25.96
N ASN A 335 3.08 -21.78 25.62
CA ASN A 335 2.54 -21.58 24.26
C ASN A 335 2.53 -20.10 23.88
N TRP A 336 2.14 -19.20 24.80
CA TRP A 336 2.20 -17.75 24.58
C TRP A 336 3.62 -17.28 24.28
N ASN A 337 4.62 -17.73 25.07
CA ASN A 337 6.02 -17.41 24.84
C ASN A 337 6.52 -17.91 23.48
N HIS A 338 6.14 -19.13 23.11
CA HIS A 338 6.52 -19.73 21.82
C HIS A 338 5.90 -19.00 20.63
N THR A 339 4.65 -18.56 20.75
CA THR A 339 3.97 -17.76 19.74
C THR A 339 4.66 -16.41 19.56
N HIS A 340 4.99 -15.72 20.66
CA HIS A 340 5.72 -14.45 20.61
C HIS A 340 7.10 -14.58 19.98
N GLU A 341 7.82 -15.64 20.30
CA GLU A 341 9.13 -15.91 19.71
C GLU A 341 9.03 -16.23 18.21
N THR A 342 8.02 -16.97 17.80
CA THR A 342 7.74 -17.26 16.38
C THR A 342 7.45 -15.98 15.60
N VAL A 343 6.64 -15.06 16.14
CA VAL A 343 6.37 -13.76 15.52
C VAL A 343 7.65 -12.93 15.41
N ARG A 344 8.47 -12.88 16.47
CA ARG A 344 9.76 -12.17 16.45
C ARG A 344 10.68 -12.72 15.38
N LEU A 345 10.84 -14.04 15.31
CA LEU A 345 11.68 -14.70 14.31
C LEU A 345 11.17 -14.50 12.87
N LYS A 346 9.85 -14.48 12.67
CA LYS A 346 9.26 -14.14 11.36
C LYS A 346 9.62 -12.70 10.94
N MET A 347 9.53 -11.73 11.85
CA MET A 347 9.91 -10.34 11.58
C MET A 347 11.41 -10.22 11.27
N GLU A 348 12.27 -10.85 12.07
CA GLU A 348 13.71 -10.85 11.86
C GLU A 348 14.08 -11.51 10.51
N ASN A 349 13.41 -12.59 10.15
CA ASN A 349 13.60 -13.25 8.86
C ASN A 349 13.17 -12.36 7.68
N GLN A 350 12.08 -11.62 7.80
CA GLN A 350 11.66 -10.63 6.80
C GLN A 350 12.70 -9.51 6.62
N GLU A 351 13.27 -8.99 7.72
CA GLU A 351 14.33 -7.98 7.65
C GLU A 351 15.62 -8.53 7.03
N LEU A 352 15.99 -9.77 7.34
CA LEU A 352 17.12 -10.45 6.71
C LEU A 352 16.92 -10.66 5.21
N HIS A 353 15.70 -11.04 4.77
CA HIS A 353 15.37 -11.13 3.34
C HIS A 353 15.51 -9.78 2.64
N LYS A 354 14.98 -8.70 3.22
CA LYS A 354 15.15 -7.35 2.66
C LYS A 354 16.62 -6.92 2.59
N ALA A 355 17.41 -7.26 3.59
CA ALA A 355 18.84 -6.97 3.61
C ALA A 355 19.59 -7.79 2.54
N LYS A 356 19.23 -9.08 2.36
CA LYS A 356 19.76 -9.93 1.31
C LYS A 356 19.45 -9.37 -0.07
N ASP A 357 18.20 -9.00 -0.34
CA ASP A 357 17.80 -8.44 -1.63
C ASP A 357 18.58 -7.15 -1.96
N LYS A 358 18.81 -6.29 -0.94
CA LYS A 358 19.66 -5.10 -1.08
C LYS A 358 21.11 -5.46 -1.38
N LEU A 359 21.64 -6.48 -0.72
CA LEU A 359 23.01 -6.96 -0.95
C LEU A 359 23.14 -7.54 -2.36
N ASP A 360 22.20 -8.38 -2.78
CA ASP A 360 22.19 -8.98 -4.12
C ASP A 360 22.10 -7.90 -5.21
N ALA A 361 21.29 -6.84 -4.99
CA ALA A 361 21.23 -5.69 -5.89
C ALA A 361 22.56 -4.89 -5.93
N LEU A 362 23.25 -4.73 -4.82
CA LEU A 362 24.57 -4.10 -4.75
C LEU A 362 25.65 -4.94 -5.45
N VAL A 363 25.64 -6.26 -5.22
CA VAL A 363 26.57 -7.20 -5.88
C VAL A 363 26.38 -7.17 -7.38
N GLY A 364 25.11 -7.13 -7.85
CA GLY A 364 24.81 -7.01 -9.29
C GLY A 364 25.31 -5.69 -9.92
N ARG A 365 25.41 -4.61 -9.13
CA ARG A 365 25.93 -3.32 -9.61
C ARG A 365 27.45 -3.20 -9.60
N ILE A 366 28.10 -3.78 -8.60
CA ILE A 366 29.54 -3.59 -8.32
C ILE A 366 30.38 -4.74 -8.94
N GLY A 367 29.78 -5.88 -9.17
CA GLY A 367 30.47 -7.12 -9.56
C GLY A 367 31.06 -7.87 -8.36
N ASN A 368 31.02 -9.21 -8.46
CA ASN A 368 31.40 -10.10 -7.36
C ASN A 368 32.89 -9.97 -6.95
N ASP A 369 33.75 -9.68 -7.90
CA ASP A 369 35.21 -9.56 -7.67
C ASP A 369 35.58 -8.35 -6.81
N VAL A 370 34.90 -7.23 -7.00
CA VAL A 370 35.09 -6.00 -6.21
C VAL A 370 34.58 -6.19 -4.78
N LEU A 371 33.45 -6.89 -4.61
CA LEU A 371 32.89 -7.21 -3.30
C LEU A 371 33.84 -8.11 -2.48
N GLN A 372 34.38 -9.16 -3.09
CA GLN A 372 35.34 -10.08 -2.46
C GLN A 372 36.61 -9.33 -1.99
N LYS A 373 37.07 -8.38 -2.78
CA LYS A 373 38.22 -7.55 -2.42
C LYS A 373 37.94 -6.64 -1.22
N LEU A 374 36.79 -5.99 -1.20
CA LEU A 374 36.34 -5.17 -0.05
C LEU A 374 36.16 -5.98 1.23
N LEU A 375 35.58 -7.19 1.14
CA LEU A 375 35.40 -8.09 2.30
C LEU A 375 36.74 -8.63 2.83
N SER A 376 37.76 -8.79 1.99
CA SER A 376 39.10 -9.23 2.41
C SER A 376 39.90 -8.11 3.09
N GLU A 377 39.59 -6.84 2.84
CA GLU A 377 40.25 -5.66 3.41
C GLU A 377 39.62 -5.18 4.72
N THR A 378 38.42 -5.70 5.11
CA THR A 378 37.77 -5.33 6.37
C THR A 378 38.35 -6.14 7.55
N PRO A 379 38.81 -5.50 8.64
CA PRO A 379 39.30 -6.22 9.80
C PRO A 379 38.20 -7.08 10.42
N LYS A 380 38.48 -8.35 10.67
CA LYS A 380 37.54 -9.25 11.39
C LYS A 380 37.36 -8.74 12.80
N GLU A 381 36.20 -8.17 13.14
CA GLU A 381 35.84 -7.94 14.55
C GLU A 381 35.83 -9.27 15.28
N GLN A 382 36.69 -9.37 16.29
CA GLN A 382 36.70 -10.53 17.20
C GLN A 382 35.39 -10.51 18.03
N PRO A 383 34.70 -11.65 18.20
CA PRO A 383 33.52 -11.71 19.06
C PRO A 383 33.91 -11.37 20.51
N LYS A 384 33.30 -10.33 21.07
CA LYS A 384 33.43 -10.00 22.48
C LYS A 384 32.91 -11.18 23.30
N HIS A 385 33.80 -11.87 24.00
CA HIS A 385 33.48 -12.85 25.05
C HIS A 385 32.57 -12.16 26.09
N LYS A 386 31.31 -12.61 26.20
CA LYS A 386 30.50 -12.28 27.37
C LYS A 386 31.10 -13.00 28.56
N GLU A 387 31.71 -12.25 29.45
CA GLU A 387 32.03 -12.74 30.81
C GLU A 387 30.74 -13.20 31.48
N LYS A 388 30.72 -14.46 31.89
CA LYS A 388 29.72 -15.00 32.80
C LYS A 388 30.00 -14.40 34.18
N SER A 389 29.15 -13.47 34.62
CA SER A 389 29.08 -13.14 36.04
C SER A 389 28.40 -14.30 36.78
N LEU A 390 29.08 -14.79 37.82
CA LEU A 390 28.63 -15.72 38.84
C LEU A 390 27.33 -15.30 39.53
#